data_5cf521aad004d17ffb2cbfb738705495
#
_entry.id   5cf521aad004d17ffb2cbfb738705495
#
_cell.length_a   1.000
_cell.length_b   1.000
_cell.length_c   1.000
_cell.angle_alpha   90.00
_cell.angle_beta   90.00
_cell.angle_gamma   90.00
#
_symmetry.space_group_name_H-M   'P 1'
#
loop_
_entity.id
_entity.type
_entity.pdbx_description
1 polymer ?
#
loop_
_entity_poly.entity_id
_entity_poly.type
_entity_poly.pdbx_seq_one_letter_code
_entity_poly.pdbx_strand_id
1 'polypeptide(L)'
;MDKEEKKKQSAEKAYEIVKKGLNRDTVLGIGTGSTTNYFIEILNQEKLDLKGAVCSSNASEEYLKMSNIDILSLNDVHKIDFYVDGADEFNNRKELIKGGGGALTREKILAYSSETFICIVDDSKYSDLLGNFPVPIEVIELARSAISREVMKMGGRPVYRNNFVTDNGNQIVDVHNLNLNVPYETEQKLNNIPGVVENGIFSSRKADIILLATAVSYTHLTLPTKA
;
A
#
# COMPACT_ATOMS: atom_id res chain seq x y z
N MET A 1 23.99 -4.93 5.62
CA MET A 1 22.69 -4.64 6.27
C MET A 1 21.71 -5.73 5.89
N ASP A 2 21.10 -6.36 6.86
CA ASP A 2 20.11 -7.39 6.59
C ASP A 2 18.75 -6.78 6.17
N LYS A 3 17.80 -7.66 5.83
CA LYS A 3 16.48 -7.22 5.33
C LYS A 3 15.66 -6.48 6.39
N GLU A 4 15.74 -6.91 7.65
CA GLU A 4 14.99 -6.31 8.75
C GLU A 4 15.55 -4.92 9.11
N GLU A 5 16.87 -4.77 9.09
CA GLU A 5 17.52 -3.46 9.27
C GLU A 5 17.10 -2.46 8.18
N LYS A 6 17.00 -2.91 6.91
CA LYS A 6 16.52 -2.06 5.81
C LYS A 6 15.08 -1.58 6.02
N LYS A 7 14.19 -2.48 6.44
CA LYS A 7 12.80 -2.12 6.75
C LYS A 7 12.73 -1.08 7.87
N LYS A 8 13.49 -1.30 8.95
CA LYS A 8 13.55 -0.37 10.08
C LYS A 8 14.05 1.00 9.65
N GLN A 9 15.13 1.06 8.88
CA GLN A 9 15.66 2.32 8.36
C GLN A 9 14.65 3.10 7.51
N SER A 10 13.93 2.42 6.60
CA SER A 10 12.92 3.09 5.79
C SER A 10 11.76 3.63 6.63
N ALA A 11 11.36 2.91 7.68
CA ALA A 11 10.34 3.33 8.63
C ALA A 11 10.80 4.53 9.48
N GLU A 12 12.04 4.51 9.99
CA GLU A 12 12.65 5.63 10.72
C GLU A 12 12.68 6.89 9.84
N LYS A 13 13.03 6.73 8.57
CA LYS A 13 13.08 7.86 7.63
C LYS A 13 11.70 8.43 7.30
N ALA A 14 10.69 7.56 7.18
CA ALA A 14 9.31 8.00 7.03
C ALA A 14 8.87 8.82 8.25
N TYR A 15 9.19 8.35 9.45
CA TYR A 15 8.90 9.07 10.68
C TYR A 15 9.57 10.44 10.73
N GLU A 16 10.85 10.57 10.34
CA GLU A 16 11.54 11.87 10.28
C GLU A 16 10.85 12.88 9.33
N ILE A 17 10.26 12.40 8.22
CA ILE A 17 9.52 13.25 7.27
C ILE A 17 8.18 13.65 7.89
N VAL A 18 7.42 12.69 8.37
CA VAL A 18 6.09 12.88 8.96
C VAL A 18 6.17 13.81 10.16
N LYS A 19 7.13 13.59 11.08
CA LYS A 19 7.32 14.37 12.31
C LYS A 19 7.42 15.88 12.07
N LYS A 20 7.99 16.31 10.93
CA LYS A 20 8.13 17.73 10.60
C LYS A 20 6.81 18.42 10.27
N GLY A 21 5.80 17.67 9.85
CA GLY A 21 4.47 18.17 9.48
C GLY A 21 3.40 17.91 10.53
N LEU A 22 3.73 17.22 11.64
CA LEU A 22 2.74 16.91 12.68
C LEU A 22 2.28 18.16 13.44
N ASN A 23 1.00 18.21 13.66
CA ASN A 23 0.33 19.12 14.58
C ASN A 23 -1.00 18.46 15.01
N ARG A 24 -1.66 19.04 16.02
CA ARG A 24 -2.90 18.51 16.64
C ARG A 24 -4.08 18.25 15.70
N ASP A 25 -4.05 18.78 14.47
CA ASP A 25 -5.10 18.58 13.47
C ASP A 25 -4.70 17.51 12.43
N THR A 26 -3.45 17.03 12.48
CA THR A 26 -2.91 16.05 11.51
C THR A 26 -3.58 14.70 11.68
N VAL A 27 -3.99 14.12 10.54
CA VAL A 27 -4.48 12.74 10.44
C VAL A 27 -3.45 11.89 9.70
N LEU A 28 -3.01 10.79 10.34
CA LEU A 28 -2.14 9.81 9.71
C LEU A 28 -2.94 8.69 9.05
N GLY A 29 -2.49 8.24 7.89
CA GLY A 29 -2.89 6.97 7.30
C GLY A 29 -1.81 5.93 7.59
N ILE A 30 -2.21 4.78 8.11
CA ILE A 30 -1.32 3.67 8.48
C ILE A 30 -1.61 2.48 7.59
N GLY A 31 -0.59 2.05 6.87
CA GLY A 31 -0.63 0.91 5.97
C GLY A 31 -0.56 -0.45 6.68
N THR A 32 -0.30 -1.49 5.90
CA THR A 32 -0.29 -2.88 6.37
C THR A 32 1.00 -3.59 5.98
N GLY A 33 1.56 -4.39 6.88
CA GLY A 33 2.69 -5.27 6.58
C GLY A 33 3.92 -5.03 7.44
N SER A 34 4.91 -5.92 7.30
CA SER A 34 6.06 -5.99 8.21
C SER A 34 6.92 -4.72 8.23
N THR A 35 7.02 -3.98 7.12
CA THR A 35 7.76 -2.71 7.09
C THR A 35 6.97 -1.61 7.81
N THR A 36 5.65 -1.58 7.61
CA THR A 36 4.76 -0.62 8.27
C THR A 36 4.69 -0.86 9.77
N ASN A 37 4.82 -2.12 10.23
CA ASN A 37 4.88 -2.42 11.65
C ASN A 37 6.04 -1.71 12.36
N TYR A 38 7.21 -1.58 11.74
CA TYR A 38 8.31 -0.78 12.30
C TYR A 38 7.96 0.70 12.43
N PHE A 39 7.19 1.24 11.48
CA PHE A 39 6.70 2.62 11.59
C PHE A 39 5.71 2.75 12.75
N ILE A 40 4.79 1.79 12.94
CA ILE A 40 3.86 1.77 14.09
C ILE A 40 4.63 1.65 15.42
N GLU A 41 5.68 0.82 15.47
CA GLU A 41 6.53 0.68 16.68
C GLU A 41 7.16 2.02 17.09
N ILE A 42 7.61 2.82 16.12
CA ILE A 42 8.14 4.15 16.39
C ILE A 42 7.03 5.07 16.93
N LEU A 43 5.84 5.05 16.29
CA LEU A 43 4.70 5.85 16.76
C LEU A 43 4.29 5.49 18.20
N ASN A 44 4.34 4.19 18.56
CA ASN A 44 4.00 3.71 19.89
C ASN A 44 4.96 4.20 21.00
N GLN A 45 6.19 4.57 20.65
CA GLN A 45 7.21 5.03 21.59
C GLN A 45 7.23 6.56 21.77
N GLU A 46 6.56 7.29 20.90
CA GLU A 46 6.60 8.74 20.84
C GLU A 46 5.32 9.36 21.41
N LYS A 47 5.46 10.55 22.03
CA LYS A 47 4.30 11.38 22.36
C LYS A 47 4.06 12.33 21.21
N LEU A 48 3.05 12.04 20.42
CA LEU A 48 2.74 12.79 19.21
C LEU A 48 1.53 13.71 19.45
N ASP A 49 1.64 14.94 19.00
CA ASP A 49 0.52 15.88 18.96
C ASP A 49 -0.12 15.78 17.56
N LEU A 50 -1.16 14.94 17.46
CA LEU A 50 -1.91 14.72 16.23
C LEU A 50 -3.37 14.38 16.55
N LYS A 51 -4.26 14.53 15.56
CA LYS A 51 -5.69 14.27 15.71
C LYS A 51 -5.99 12.78 15.89
N GLY A 52 -5.27 11.93 15.15
CA GLY A 52 -5.44 10.48 15.18
C GLY A 52 -4.96 9.83 13.89
N ALA A 53 -5.27 8.55 13.73
CA ALA A 53 -4.85 7.76 12.57
C ALA A 53 -5.98 6.92 12.00
N VAL A 54 -5.98 6.73 10.68
CA VAL A 54 -6.85 5.80 9.94
C VAL A 54 -5.99 4.63 9.46
N CYS A 55 -6.40 3.40 9.76
CA CYS A 55 -5.66 2.19 9.42
C CYS A 55 -6.24 1.49 8.18
N SER A 56 -5.37 0.91 7.35
CA SER A 56 -5.77 0.16 6.15
C SER A 56 -6.18 -1.29 6.43
N SER A 57 -6.00 -1.78 7.66
CA SER A 57 -6.38 -3.14 8.06
C SER A 57 -6.69 -3.25 9.55
N ASN A 58 -7.49 -4.26 9.90
CA ASN A 58 -7.76 -4.59 11.29
C ASN A 58 -6.47 -4.95 12.05
N ALA A 59 -5.50 -5.59 11.36
CA ALA A 59 -4.21 -5.92 11.95
C ALA A 59 -3.41 -4.66 12.32
N SER A 60 -3.40 -3.63 11.47
CA SER A 60 -2.72 -2.36 11.75
C SER A 60 -3.40 -1.60 12.89
N GLU A 61 -4.74 -1.66 12.96
CA GLU A 61 -5.49 -1.10 14.10
C GLU A 61 -5.09 -1.74 15.42
N GLU A 62 -5.05 -3.09 15.47
CA GLU A 62 -4.63 -3.80 16.70
C GLU A 62 -3.21 -3.43 17.12
N TYR A 63 -2.29 -3.29 16.15
CA TYR A 63 -0.91 -2.88 16.43
C TYR A 63 -0.82 -1.45 16.98
N LEU A 64 -1.65 -0.53 16.47
CA LEU A 64 -1.68 0.87 16.87
C LEU A 64 -2.35 1.09 18.23
N LYS A 65 -3.23 0.18 18.69
CA LYS A 65 -3.88 0.25 20.00
C LYS A 65 -2.91 0.32 21.19
N MET A 66 -1.65 -0.07 21.01
CA MET A 66 -0.63 0.06 22.03
C MET A 66 -0.08 1.49 22.16
N SER A 67 -0.41 2.36 21.23
CA SER A 67 -0.07 3.78 21.26
C SER A 67 -1.17 4.61 21.96
N ASN A 68 -0.85 5.89 22.21
CA ASN A 68 -1.84 6.88 22.67
C ASN A 68 -2.47 7.64 21.48
N ILE A 69 -2.52 7.03 20.28
CA ILE A 69 -3.07 7.64 19.08
C ILE A 69 -4.51 7.15 18.89
N ASP A 70 -5.44 8.07 18.77
CA ASP A 70 -6.84 7.75 18.51
C ASP A 70 -7.01 7.13 17.12
N ILE A 71 -7.72 6.01 17.04
CA ILE A 71 -8.09 5.38 15.76
C ILE A 71 -9.36 6.05 15.25
N LEU A 72 -9.29 6.59 14.05
CA LEU A 72 -10.36 7.35 13.42
C LEU A 72 -10.97 6.58 12.26
N SER A 73 -12.27 6.78 12.04
CA SER A 73 -12.90 6.36 10.78
C SER A 73 -12.56 7.37 9.67
N LEU A 74 -12.28 6.87 8.47
CA LEU A 74 -12.08 7.74 7.31
C LEU A 74 -13.31 8.61 7.01
N ASN A 75 -14.52 8.14 7.37
CA ASN A 75 -15.74 8.90 7.18
C ASN A 75 -15.88 10.10 8.13
N ASP A 76 -15.10 10.13 9.21
CA ASP A 76 -15.15 11.18 10.23
C ASP A 76 -14.03 12.22 10.07
N VAL A 77 -13.17 12.05 9.07
CA VAL A 77 -12.06 12.95 8.77
C VAL A 77 -12.21 13.55 7.37
N HIS A 78 -11.71 14.77 7.20
CA HIS A 78 -11.82 15.45 5.90
C HIS A 78 -10.76 14.95 4.91
N LYS A 79 -9.56 14.63 5.41
CA LYS A 79 -8.40 14.16 4.63
C LYS A 79 -7.44 13.38 5.51
N ILE A 80 -6.51 12.68 4.87
CA ILE A 80 -5.32 12.13 5.48
C ILE A 80 -4.13 13.01 5.04
N ASP A 81 -3.35 13.53 5.99
CA ASP A 81 -2.21 14.39 5.66
C ASP A 81 -1.02 13.57 5.13
N PHE A 82 -0.70 12.49 5.83
CA PHE A 82 0.37 11.56 5.44
C PHE A 82 -0.12 10.13 5.53
N TYR A 83 0.01 9.37 4.45
CA TYR A 83 -0.21 7.93 4.43
C TYR A 83 1.14 7.22 4.28
N VAL A 84 1.48 6.33 5.22
CA VAL A 84 2.72 5.56 5.22
C VAL A 84 2.41 4.08 5.04
N ASP A 85 2.95 3.47 3.99
CA ASP A 85 2.70 2.05 3.69
C ASP A 85 3.86 1.41 2.92
N GLY A 86 3.90 0.07 2.90
CA GLY A 86 4.83 -0.71 2.11
C GLY A 86 4.35 -0.98 0.68
N ALA A 87 5.16 -1.71 -0.08
CA ALA A 87 4.77 -2.28 -1.36
C ALA A 87 5.38 -3.67 -1.56
N ASP A 88 4.73 -4.49 -2.40
CA ASP A 88 5.24 -5.79 -2.79
C ASP A 88 6.20 -5.69 -3.98
N GLU A 89 5.98 -4.69 -4.85
CA GLU A 89 6.84 -4.35 -5.97
C GLU A 89 6.72 -2.85 -6.30
N PHE A 90 7.79 -2.21 -6.79
CA PHE A 90 7.75 -0.82 -7.26
C PHE A 90 8.74 -0.60 -8.40
N ASN A 91 8.51 0.47 -9.19
CA ASN A 91 9.40 0.88 -10.27
C ASN A 91 9.87 2.34 -10.13
N ASN A 92 10.74 2.77 -11.06
CA ASN A 92 11.29 4.13 -11.10
C ASN A 92 10.24 5.22 -11.40
N ARG A 93 9.06 4.85 -11.91
CA ARG A 93 7.92 5.76 -12.10
C ARG A 93 7.05 5.88 -10.87
N LYS A 94 7.45 5.25 -9.75
CA LYS A 94 6.74 5.16 -8.47
C LYS A 94 5.36 4.50 -8.58
N GLU A 95 5.18 3.66 -9.59
CA GLU A 95 4.06 2.75 -9.69
C GLU A 95 4.34 1.55 -8.81
N LEU A 96 3.29 1.00 -8.17
CA LEU A 96 3.44 -0.07 -7.19
C LEU A 96 2.53 -1.27 -7.52
N ILE A 97 2.93 -2.45 -7.03
CA ILE A 97 2.03 -3.56 -6.76
C ILE A 97 1.95 -3.72 -5.25
N LYS A 98 0.73 -3.83 -4.72
CA LYS A 98 0.41 -4.00 -3.31
C LYS A 98 -0.66 -5.08 -3.13
N GLY A 99 -0.87 -5.49 -1.89
CA GLY A 99 -1.91 -6.44 -1.54
C GLY A 99 -1.45 -7.86 -1.30
N GLY A 100 -0.14 -8.09 -1.15
CA GLY A 100 0.38 -9.39 -0.70
C GLY A 100 -0.21 -9.81 0.65
N GLY A 101 -0.45 -8.85 1.55
CA GLY A 101 -1.17 -9.05 2.82
C GLY A 101 -2.69 -9.07 2.70
N GLY A 102 -3.27 -8.77 1.53
CA GLY A 102 -4.72 -8.81 1.28
C GLY A 102 -5.49 -7.55 1.64
N ALA A 103 -4.83 -6.46 2.02
CA ALA A 103 -5.48 -5.20 2.41
C ALA A 103 -5.61 -4.18 1.27
N LEU A 104 -5.33 -4.58 0.02
CA LEU A 104 -5.16 -3.70 -1.15
C LEU A 104 -6.28 -2.66 -1.34
N THR A 105 -7.53 -3.05 -1.11
CA THR A 105 -8.69 -2.16 -1.30
C THR A 105 -8.67 -1.01 -0.31
N ARG A 106 -8.52 -1.31 0.98
CA ARG A 106 -8.43 -0.26 2.02
C ARG A 106 -7.14 0.55 1.86
N GLU A 107 -6.01 -0.09 1.49
CA GLU A 107 -4.76 0.60 1.19
C GLU A 107 -4.92 1.62 0.06
N LYS A 108 -5.64 1.25 -1.03
CA LYS A 108 -5.87 2.16 -2.15
C LYS A 108 -6.82 3.30 -1.76
N ILE A 109 -7.84 3.02 -0.97
CA ILE A 109 -8.75 4.06 -0.43
C ILE A 109 -7.96 5.08 0.39
N LEU A 110 -7.08 4.64 1.28
CA LEU A 110 -6.25 5.55 2.10
C LEU A 110 -5.26 6.33 1.23
N ALA A 111 -4.60 5.68 0.27
CA ALA A 111 -3.70 6.34 -0.67
C ALA A 111 -4.43 7.44 -1.47
N TYR A 112 -5.63 7.16 -1.95
CA TYR A 112 -6.45 8.12 -2.70
C TYR A 112 -6.88 9.31 -1.83
N SER A 113 -7.20 9.06 -0.56
CA SER A 113 -7.68 10.06 0.40
C SER A 113 -6.53 10.83 1.08
N SER A 114 -5.27 10.56 0.74
CA SER A 114 -4.11 11.18 1.36
C SER A 114 -3.51 12.29 0.50
N GLU A 115 -3.06 13.38 1.16
CA GLU A 115 -2.29 14.43 0.50
C GLU A 115 -0.90 13.94 0.11
N THR A 116 -0.22 13.25 1.03
CA THR A 116 1.12 12.70 0.77
C THR A 116 1.15 11.21 1.05
N PHE A 117 1.37 10.40 0.02
CA PHE A 117 1.59 8.96 0.14
C PHE A 117 3.08 8.65 0.14
N ILE A 118 3.59 8.18 1.28
CA ILE A 118 4.98 7.77 1.50
C ILE A 118 5.06 6.25 1.46
N CYS A 119 5.75 5.71 0.46
CA CYS A 119 5.99 4.27 0.34
C CYS A 119 7.34 3.91 0.95
N ILE A 120 7.35 2.97 1.89
CA ILE A 120 8.55 2.47 2.59
C ILE A 120 8.90 1.06 2.13
N VAL A 121 10.07 0.89 1.53
CA VAL A 121 10.48 -0.37 0.89
C VAL A 121 11.97 -0.64 1.04
N ASP A 122 12.35 -1.89 0.88
CA ASP A 122 13.74 -2.32 0.67
C ASP A 122 14.02 -2.56 -0.83
N ASP A 123 15.29 -2.66 -1.18
CA ASP A 123 15.77 -2.82 -2.55
C ASP A 123 15.33 -4.12 -3.23
N SER A 124 14.93 -5.15 -2.48
CA SER A 124 14.40 -6.39 -3.05
C SER A 124 13.04 -6.24 -3.72
N LYS A 125 12.37 -5.08 -3.52
CA LYS A 125 11.05 -4.77 -4.07
C LYS A 125 11.13 -4.00 -5.40
N TYR A 126 12.31 -3.61 -5.82
CA TYR A 126 12.50 -2.87 -7.05
C TYR A 126 12.41 -3.77 -8.30
N SER A 127 11.75 -3.26 -9.31
CA SER A 127 11.67 -3.87 -10.64
C SER A 127 11.60 -2.77 -11.70
N ASP A 128 12.33 -2.92 -12.80
CA ASP A 128 12.23 -1.97 -13.92
C ASP A 128 10.85 -2.03 -14.57
N LEU A 129 10.28 -3.23 -14.66
CA LEU A 129 8.93 -3.50 -15.16
C LEU A 129 8.17 -4.28 -14.10
N LEU A 130 7.00 -3.78 -13.70
CA LEU A 130 6.13 -4.44 -12.73
C LEU A 130 5.60 -5.78 -13.26
N GLY A 131 5.30 -6.72 -12.35
CA GLY A 131 4.68 -8.01 -12.66
C GLY A 131 5.49 -9.23 -12.26
N ASN A 132 6.65 -9.06 -11.61
CA ASN A 132 7.35 -10.16 -10.93
C ASN A 132 6.54 -10.65 -9.73
N PHE A 133 5.96 -9.71 -8.97
CA PHE A 133 4.96 -10.05 -7.97
C PHE A 133 3.59 -10.18 -8.62
N PRO A 134 2.78 -11.22 -8.28
CA PRO A 134 1.44 -11.36 -8.81
C PRO A 134 0.56 -10.18 -8.41
N VAL A 135 -0.34 -9.75 -9.28
CA VAL A 135 -1.32 -8.70 -8.99
C VAL A 135 -2.48 -9.29 -8.20
N PRO A 136 -2.68 -8.93 -6.92
CA PRO A 136 -3.85 -9.35 -6.18
C PRO A 136 -5.07 -8.57 -6.67
N ILE A 137 -6.20 -9.28 -6.81
CA ILE A 137 -7.51 -8.68 -7.14
C ILE A 137 -8.49 -9.10 -6.06
N GLU A 138 -9.08 -8.15 -5.36
CA GLU A 138 -10.20 -8.39 -4.44
C GLU A 138 -11.48 -8.51 -5.26
N VAL A 139 -12.21 -9.60 -5.04
CA VAL A 139 -13.36 -9.97 -5.85
C VAL A 139 -14.53 -10.41 -4.96
N ILE A 140 -15.74 -10.06 -5.37
CA ILE A 140 -16.96 -10.64 -4.79
C ILE A 140 -16.96 -12.14 -5.09
N GLU A 141 -17.23 -12.97 -4.10
CA GLU A 141 -17.19 -14.44 -4.21
C GLU A 141 -17.94 -14.98 -5.42
N LEU A 142 -19.15 -14.49 -5.66
CA LEU A 142 -19.99 -14.89 -6.80
C LEU A 142 -19.29 -14.68 -8.15
N ALA A 143 -18.46 -13.65 -8.28
CA ALA A 143 -17.82 -13.26 -9.53
C ALA A 143 -16.45 -13.93 -9.79
N ARG A 144 -15.87 -14.59 -8.77
CA ARG A 144 -14.49 -15.11 -8.82
C ARG A 144 -14.16 -15.86 -10.11
N SER A 145 -14.98 -16.83 -10.50
CA SER A 145 -14.72 -17.65 -11.70
C SER A 145 -14.92 -16.88 -13.00
N ALA A 146 -15.86 -15.93 -13.04
CA ALA A 146 -16.06 -15.06 -14.19
C ALA A 146 -14.87 -14.12 -14.39
N ILE A 147 -14.41 -13.46 -13.32
CA ILE A 147 -13.23 -12.60 -13.33
C ILE A 147 -11.98 -13.38 -13.73
N SER A 148 -11.79 -14.59 -13.21
CA SER A 148 -10.66 -15.45 -13.60
C SER A 148 -10.63 -15.71 -15.10
N ARG A 149 -11.77 -15.96 -15.75
CA ARG A 149 -11.84 -16.14 -17.21
C ARG A 149 -11.51 -14.86 -17.98
N GLU A 150 -11.97 -13.69 -17.51
CA GLU A 150 -11.62 -12.41 -18.16
C GLU A 150 -10.13 -12.11 -18.04
N VAL A 151 -9.55 -12.34 -16.86
CA VAL A 151 -8.11 -12.19 -16.63
C VAL A 151 -7.28 -13.13 -17.54
N MET A 152 -7.74 -14.37 -17.76
CA MET A 152 -7.08 -15.28 -18.72
C MET A 152 -7.12 -14.75 -20.16
N LYS A 153 -8.21 -14.11 -20.59
CA LYS A 153 -8.28 -13.44 -21.90
C LYS A 153 -7.29 -12.28 -22.03
N MET A 154 -6.94 -11.64 -20.90
CA MET A 154 -5.91 -10.59 -20.84
C MET A 154 -4.48 -11.17 -20.81
N GLY A 155 -4.32 -12.50 -20.88
CA GLY A 155 -3.03 -13.19 -20.83
C GLY A 155 -2.53 -13.50 -19.41
N GLY A 156 -3.28 -13.15 -18.38
CA GLY A 156 -2.94 -13.44 -16.99
C GLY A 156 -3.24 -14.88 -16.58
N ARG A 157 -2.53 -15.36 -15.56
CA ARG A 157 -2.76 -16.66 -14.93
C ARG A 157 -3.33 -16.44 -13.53
N PRO A 158 -4.66 -16.51 -13.34
CA PRO A 158 -5.29 -16.32 -12.03
C PRO A 158 -5.07 -17.53 -11.13
N VAL A 159 -4.78 -17.27 -9.86
CA VAL A 159 -4.66 -18.26 -8.77
C VAL A 159 -5.53 -17.79 -7.61
N TYR A 160 -6.51 -18.61 -7.22
CA TYR A 160 -7.33 -18.29 -6.05
C TYR A 160 -6.52 -18.39 -4.77
N ARG A 161 -6.61 -17.37 -3.90
CA ARG A 161 -5.97 -17.35 -2.58
C ARG A 161 -6.83 -18.14 -1.60
N ASN A 162 -6.57 -19.43 -1.49
CA ASN A 162 -7.32 -20.33 -0.62
C ASN A 162 -7.21 -19.94 0.86
N ASN A 163 -8.27 -20.20 1.63
CA ASN A 163 -8.32 -19.97 3.07
C ASN A 163 -8.00 -18.53 3.49
N PHE A 164 -8.33 -17.58 2.64
CA PHE A 164 -8.14 -16.15 2.89
C PHE A 164 -9.44 -15.40 2.58
N VAL A 165 -9.82 -14.52 3.51
CA VAL A 165 -10.92 -13.57 3.38
C VAL A 165 -10.39 -12.20 3.76
N THR A 166 -10.69 -11.18 2.97
CA THR A 166 -10.27 -9.80 3.23
C THR A 166 -11.03 -9.23 4.44
N ASP A 167 -10.52 -8.14 5.01
CA ASP A 167 -11.24 -7.38 6.06
C ASP A 167 -12.60 -6.83 5.59
N ASN A 168 -12.86 -6.86 4.27
CA ASN A 168 -14.13 -6.45 3.66
C ASN A 168 -15.07 -7.65 3.41
N GLY A 169 -14.68 -8.89 3.79
CA GLY A 169 -15.46 -10.10 3.61
C GLY A 169 -15.39 -10.71 2.20
N ASN A 170 -14.44 -10.30 1.37
CA ASN A 170 -14.28 -10.74 0.00
C ASN A 170 -13.13 -11.73 -0.19
N GLN A 171 -13.01 -12.27 -1.41
CA GLN A 171 -11.96 -13.20 -1.81
C GLN A 171 -10.86 -12.49 -2.60
N ILE A 172 -9.68 -13.14 -2.72
CA ILE A 172 -8.58 -12.64 -3.55
C ILE A 172 -8.23 -13.66 -4.63
N VAL A 173 -8.00 -13.15 -5.83
CA VAL A 173 -7.37 -13.85 -6.95
C VAL A 173 -6.02 -13.19 -7.21
N ASP A 174 -4.94 -13.94 -7.04
CA ASP A 174 -3.58 -13.52 -7.38
C ASP A 174 -3.31 -13.80 -8.86
N VAL A 175 -2.98 -12.76 -9.62
CA VAL A 175 -2.82 -12.88 -11.08
C VAL A 175 -1.36 -12.73 -11.46
N HIS A 176 -0.81 -13.82 -12.01
CA HIS A 176 0.54 -13.87 -12.57
C HIS A 176 0.54 -13.53 -14.05
N ASN A 177 1.68 -13.10 -14.56
CA ASN A 177 1.95 -12.92 -15.99
C ASN A 177 1.04 -11.89 -16.70
N LEU A 178 0.48 -10.93 -15.97
CA LEU A 178 -0.20 -9.79 -16.61
C LEU A 178 0.82 -8.92 -17.34
N ASN A 179 0.42 -8.43 -18.51
CA ASN A 179 1.20 -7.43 -19.21
C ASN A 179 1.03 -6.07 -18.50
N LEU A 180 2.11 -5.59 -17.87
CA LEU A 180 2.19 -4.33 -17.16
C LEU A 180 3.13 -3.31 -17.83
N ASN A 181 3.27 -3.35 -19.16
CA ASN A 181 4.02 -2.33 -19.91
C ASN A 181 3.39 -0.93 -19.71
N VAL A 182 2.07 -0.87 -19.61
CA VAL A 182 1.31 0.33 -19.25
C VAL A 182 0.40 -0.03 -18.06
N PRO A 183 0.92 0.03 -16.81
CA PRO A 183 0.19 -0.43 -15.62
C PRO A 183 -1.15 0.27 -15.43
N TYR A 184 -1.24 1.57 -15.74
CA TYR A 184 -2.46 2.36 -15.67
C TYR A 184 -3.62 1.76 -16.48
N GLU A 185 -3.36 1.36 -17.74
CA GLU A 185 -4.41 0.76 -18.58
C GLU A 185 -4.90 -0.57 -18.02
N THR A 186 -3.97 -1.39 -17.49
CA THR A 186 -4.33 -2.69 -16.90
C THR A 186 -5.11 -2.49 -15.60
N GLU A 187 -4.73 -1.52 -14.76
CA GLU A 187 -5.48 -1.14 -13.56
C GLU A 187 -6.93 -0.77 -13.91
N GLN A 188 -7.14 0.09 -14.90
CA GLN A 188 -8.47 0.52 -15.34
C GLN A 188 -9.28 -0.64 -15.94
N LYS A 189 -8.67 -1.48 -16.77
CA LYS A 189 -9.35 -2.64 -17.37
C LYS A 189 -9.82 -3.62 -16.30
N LEU A 190 -9.02 -3.89 -15.29
CA LEU A 190 -9.39 -4.78 -14.18
C LEU A 190 -10.54 -4.21 -13.37
N ASN A 191 -10.51 -2.92 -13.03
CA ASN A 191 -11.57 -2.27 -12.24
C ASN A 191 -12.91 -2.17 -12.99
N ASN A 192 -12.91 -2.27 -14.32
CA ASN A 192 -14.14 -2.29 -15.12
C ASN A 192 -14.78 -3.68 -15.25
N ILE A 193 -14.19 -4.75 -14.70
CA ILE A 193 -14.78 -6.09 -14.72
C ILE A 193 -15.84 -6.20 -13.61
N PRO A 194 -17.11 -6.52 -13.92
CA PRO A 194 -18.14 -6.66 -12.90
C PRO A 194 -17.76 -7.68 -11.82
N GLY A 195 -17.84 -7.25 -10.57
CA GLY A 195 -17.50 -8.06 -9.40
C GLY A 195 -16.05 -7.93 -8.91
N VAL A 196 -15.19 -7.21 -9.63
CA VAL A 196 -13.92 -6.71 -9.07
C VAL A 196 -14.25 -5.60 -8.08
N VAL A 197 -13.72 -5.71 -6.87
CA VAL A 197 -13.81 -4.68 -5.85
C VAL A 197 -12.66 -3.71 -6.02
N GLU A 198 -11.43 -4.21 -6.11
CA GLU A 198 -10.23 -3.42 -6.39
C GLU A 198 -9.08 -4.36 -6.83
N ASN A 199 -8.05 -3.79 -7.45
CA ASN A 199 -6.83 -4.50 -7.82
C ASN A 199 -5.59 -3.87 -7.19
N GLY A 200 -4.51 -4.66 -7.08
CA GLY A 200 -3.26 -4.27 -6.42
C GLY A 200 -2.31 -3.40 -7.25
N ILE A 201 -2.71 -2.91 -8.43
CA ILE A 201 -1.89 -1.99 -9.23
C ILE A 201 -2.16 -0.55 -8.74
N PHE A 202 -1.11 0.12 -8.29
CA PHE A 202 -1.15 1.52 -7.88
C PHE A 202 -0.41 2.38 -8.90
N SER A 203 -1.06 2.69 -9.99
CA SER A 203 -0.54 3.49 -11.10
C SER A 203 -1.35 4.77 -11.32
N SER A 204 -2.66 4.74 -11.09
CA SER A 204 -3.54 5.92 -11.06
C SER A 204 -3.20 6.81 -9.86
N ARG A 205 -3.06 6.22 -8.68
CA ARG A 205 -2.54 6.86 -7.47
C ARG A 205 -1.22 6.23 -7.09
N LYS A 206 -0.14 6.85 -7.51
CA LYS A 206 1.24 6.44 -7.22
C LYS A 206 1.67 6.94 -5.84
N ALA A 207 2.80 6.42 -5.34
CA ALA A 207 3.45 7.05 -4.20
C ALA A 207 3.99 8.44 -4.59
N ASP A 208 3.86 9.42 -3.69
CA ASP A 208 4.49 10.73 -3.86
C ASP A 208 5.98 10.62 -3.54
N ILE A 209 6.30 9.84 -2.53
CA ILE A 209 7.65 9.60 -2.04
C ILE A 209 7.88 8.10 -1.92
N ILE A 210 9.01 7.60 -2.44
CA ILE A 210 9.49 6.24 -2.14
C ILE A 210 10.75 6.37 -1.30
N LEU A 211 10.74 5.74 -0.14
CA LEU A 211 11.86 5.65 0.78
C LEU A 211 12.49 4.27 0.65
N LEU A 212 13.58 4.24 -0.11
CA LEU A 212 14.30 3.02 -0.43
C LEU A 212 15.51 2.86 0.50
N ALA A 213 15.50 1.85 1.36
CA ALA A 213 16.68 1.46 2.12
C ALA A 213 17.52 0.45 1.31
N THR A 214 18.81 0.77 1.14
CA THR A 214 19.80 -0.09 0.46
C THR A 214 20.90 -0.54 1.42
N ALA A 215 21.73 -1.49 1.01
CA ALA A 215 22.84 -1.97 1.83
C ALA A 215 23.90 -0.89 2.14
N VAL A 216 23.99 0.16 1.36
CA VAL A 216 25.09 1.16 1.38
C VAL A 216 24.62 2.58 1.64
N SER A 217 23.37 2.91 1.31
CA SER A 217 22.83 4.26 1.44
C SER A 217 21.30 4.25 1.39
N TYR A 218 20.75 5.37 1.80
CA TYR A 218 19.33 5.69 1.67
C TYR A 218 19.12 6.53 0.38
N THR A 219 18.13 6.17 -0.42
CA THR A 219 17.75 6.94 -1.61
C THR A 219 16.30 7.42 -1.51
N HIS A 220 16.11 8.68 -1.77
CA HIS A 220 14.81 9.34 -1.81
C HIS A 220 14.41 9.60 -3.25
N LEU A 221 13.38 8.88 -3.74
CA LEU A 221 12.83 9.09 -5.07
C LEU A 221 11.65 10.06 -5.00
N THR A 222 11.87 11.30 -5.43
CA THR A 222 10.82 12.30 -5.65
C THR A 222 10.59 12.49 -7.14
N LEU A 223 9.34 12.78 -7.56
CA LEU A 223 9.12 13.33 -8.89
C LEU A 223 9.65 14.77 -8.93
N PRO A 224 10.22 15.24 -10.04
CA PRO A 224 10.44 16.66 -10.22
C PRO A 224 9.08 17.36 -10.09
N THR A 225 9.00 18.34 -9.19
CA THR A 225 7.87 19.26 -9.11
C THR A 225 7.68 19.88 -10.50
N LYS A 226 6.50 19.70 -11.09
CA LYS A 226 6.13 20.50 -12.26
C LYS A 226 6.18 21.96 -11.85
N ALA A 227 7.10 22.71 -12.50
CA ALA A 227 7.12 24.17 -12.47
C ALA A 227 5.87 24.71 -13.16
#